data_752c83ba37b97fccdf45d74637a93fb2
#
_entry.id   752c83ba37b97fccdf45d74637a93fb2
#
_cell.length_a   1.000
_cell.length_b   1.000
_cell.length_c   1.000
_cell.angle_alpha   90.00
_cell.angle_beta   90.00
_cell.angle_gamma   90.00
#
_symmetry.space_group_name_H-M   'P 1'
#
loop_
_entity.id
_entity.type
_entity.pdbx_description
1 polymer ?
#
loop_
_entity_poly.entity_id
_entity_poly.type
_entity_poly.pdbx_seq_one_letter_code
_entity_poly.pdbx_strand_id
1 'polypeptide(L)'
;MAMTSKAKKPNKVVNPVSAEYYEQFGNTFVEEGTTTIGYRYDQVERRKMRKPDGKEFTNNVTLSQPSSEVLTIMKDGEKWFMVMGKQSRSPYVVEVNGTLYSKIFLEQAAGLVEADQDFQSAAIAEGSQELGAKMIHLSELIVPKLYRHVSYTDEVSKLYLAVTERLGSQNLDADENINVDVIPLEKARIAFKEYINGDKDDFFGFDLPDITMLSMTLFFWKLDSGEIDLNNLTGNLL
;
A
#
# COMPACT_ATOMS: atom_id res chain seq x y z
N MET A 1 -15.11 -14.52 -30.07
CA MET A 1 -14.49 -13.22 -30.45
C MET A 1 -13.46 -12.93 -29.40
N ALA A 2 -12.19 -13.10 -29.69
CA ALA A 2 -11.12 -12.85 -28.74
C ALA A 2 -10.84 -11.35 -28.73
N MET A 3 -11.07 -10.72 -27.59
CA MET A 3 -10.63 -9.33 -27.36
C MET A 3 -9.10 -9.34 -27.16
N THR A 4 -8.36 -8.89 -28.15
CA THR A 4 -6.95 -8.58 -28.01
C THR A 4 -6.83 -7.26 -27.26
N SER A 5 -6.60 -7.31 -25.94
CA SER A 5 -6.23 -6.13 -25.19
C SER A 5 -4.83 -5.71 -25.63
N LYS A 6 -4.71 -4.51 -26.14
CA LYS A 6 -3.39 -3.90 -26.41
C LYS A 6 -2.70 -3.68 -25.06
N ALA A 7 -1.60 -4.40 -24.82
CA ALA A 7 -0.73 -4.17 -23.69
C ALA A 7 -0.36 -2.68 -23.61
N LYS A 8 -0.64 -2.03 -22.47
CA LYS A 8 -0.17 -0.67 -22.19
C LYS A 8 1.35 -0.69 -22.16
N LYS A 9 2.01 0.19 -22.92
CA LYS A 9 3.46 0.38 -22.82
C LYS A 9 3.80 0.79 -21.38
N PRO A 10 4.84 0.21 -20.77
CA PRO A 10 5.27 0.57 -19.44
C PRO A 10 5.54 2.07 -19.36
N ASN A 11 5.09 2.71 -18.28
CA ASN A 11 5.36 4.12 -18.04
C ASN A 11 6.88 4.33 -18.07
N LYS A 12 7.36 5.22 -18.93
CA LYS A 12 8.78 5.59 -18.96
C LYS A 12 9.13 6.24 -17.63
N VAL A 13 9.77 5.49 -16.75
CA VAL A 13 10.43 6.05 -15.58
C VAL A 13 11.61 6.87 -16.10
N VAL A 14 11.57 8.19 -15.94
CA VAL A 14 12.74 9.04 -16.19
C VAL A 14 13.73 8.78 -15.07
N ASN A 15 14.72 7.93 -15.35
CA ASN A 15 15.73 7.57 -14.37
C ASN A 15 16.90 8.56 -14.48
N PRO A 16 17.36 9.17 -13.39
CA PRO A 16 18.50 10.08 -13.39
C PRO A 16 19.86 9.38 -13.57
N VAL A 17 19.88 8.06 -13.65
CA VAL A 17 21.10 7.28 -13.88
C VAL A 17 21.53 7.42 -15.33
N SER A 18 22.84 7.65 -15.58
CA SER A 18 23.36 7.89 -16.92
C SER A 18 23.19 6.68 -17.86
N ALA A 19 23.11 6.94 -19.16
CA ALA A 19 23.05 5.87 -20.18
C ALA A 19 24.22 4.90 -20.07
N GLU A 20 25.43 5.42 -19.82
CA GLU A 20 26.65 4.62 -19.65
C GLU A 20 26.57 3.64 -18.47
N TYR A 21 25.93 4.05 -17.37
CA TYR A 21 25.71 3.15 -16.24
C TYR A 21 24.79 1.97 -16.63
N TYR A 22 23.74 2.25 -17.40
CA TYR A 22 22.86 1.19 -17.90
C TYR A 22 23.53 0.28 -18.91
N GLU A 23 24.37 0.81 -19.80
CA GLU A 23 25.17 0.00 -20.73
C GLU A 23 26.12 -0.95 -20.01
N GLN A 24 26.67 -0.51 -18.88
CA GLN A 24 27.63 -1.30 -18.11
C GLN A 24 26.96 -2.32 -17.17
N PHE A 25 25.83 -1.95 -16.52
CA PHE A 25 25.26 -2.73 -15.43
C PHE A 25 23.80 -3.16 -15.69
N GLY A 26 23.13 -2.57 -16.65
CA GLY A 26 21.71 -2.84 -16.96
C GLY A 26 21.52 -4.14 -17.74
N ASN A 27 20.42 -4.82 -17.47
CA ASN A 27 19.97 -5.94 -18.31
C ASN A 27 19.09 -5.41 -19.44
N THR A 28 19.21 -5.99 -20.62
CA THR A 28 18.41 -5.63 -21.79
C THR A 28 17.30 -6.65 -22.03
N PHE A 29 16.15 -6.19 -22.51
CA PHE A 29 15.09 -7.08 -22.99
C PHE A 29 15.53 -7.73 -24.28
N VAL A 30 15.39 -9.06 -24.37
CA VAL A 30 15.67 -9.82 -25.59
C VAL A 30 14.38 -10.08 -26.37
N GLU A 31 13.30 -10.36 -25.62
CA GLU A 31 11.99 -10.66 -26.18
C GLU A 31 10.92 -10.34 -25.13
N GLU A 32 9.89 -9.62 -25.53
CA GLU A 32 8.68 -9.45 -24.71
C GLU A 32 7.76 -10.62 -25.01
N GLY A 33 7.69 -11.56 -24.07
CA GLY A 33 6.78 -12.69 -24.16
C GLY A 33 5.74 -12.62 -23.05
N THR A 34 4.48 -12.45 -23.41
CA THR A 34 3.36 -12.48 -22.45
C THR A 34 2.81 -13.89 -22.33
N THR A 35 2.92 -14.48 -21.16
CA THR A 35 2.06 -15.60 -20.80
C THR A 35 1.08 -15.10 -19.76
N THR A 36 -0.16 -14.83 -20.16
CA THR A 36 -1.22 -14.40 -19.26
C THR A 36 -1.72 -15.59 -18.47
N ILE A 37 -1.37 -15.66 -17.20
CA ILE A 37 -2.13 -16.47 -16.24
C ILE A 37 -3.09 -15.46 -15.60
N GLY A 38 -4.37 -15.49 -16.01
CA GLY A 38 -5.35 -14.52 -15.58
C GLY A 38 -5.76 -14.73 -14.13
N TYR A 39 -5.34 -13.83 -13.27
CA TYR A 39 -6.03 -13.50 -12.03
C TYR A 39 -6.73 -12.14 -12.22
N ARG A 40 -7.78 -11.87 -11.43
CA ARG A 40 -8.66 -10.70 -11.58
C ARG A 40 -7.90 -9.36 -11.67
N TYR A 41 -6.74 -9.26 -11.02
CA TYR A 41 -5.97 -8.01 -10.88
C TYR A 41 -4.52 -8.10 -11.36
N ASP A 42 -3.97 -9.31 -11.47
CA ASP A 42 -2.56 -9.52 -11.79
C ASP A 42 -2.37 -10.27 -13.08
N GLN A 43 -1.43 -9.82 -13.88
CA GLN A 43 -0.93 -10.53 -15.05
C GLN A 43 0.51 -10.95 -14.80
N VAL A 44 0.86 -12.17 -15.10
CA VAL A 44 2.26 -12.61 -15.06
C VAL A 44 2.85 -12.53 -16.47
N GLU A 45 3.86 -11.70 -16.59
CA GLU A 45 4.63 -11.55 -17.84
C GLU A 45 5.96 -12.30 -17.69
N ARG A 46 6.27 -13.09 -18.71
CA ARG A 46 7.56 -13.77 -18.83
C ARG A 46 8.50 -12.91 -19.68
N ARG A 47 9.55 -12.35 -19.05
CA ARG A 47 10.53 -11.46 -19.68
C ARG A 47 11.83 -12.19 -19.93
N LYS A 48 12.28 -12.19 -21.19
CA LYS A 48 13.61 -12.67 -21.53
C LYS A 48 14.59 -11.50 -21.53
N MET A 49 15.59 -11.59 -20.67
CA MET A 49 16.55 -10.52 -20.40
C MET A 49 17.95 -10.98 -20.78
N ARG A 50 18.84 -10.04 -21.10
CA ARG A 50 20.25 -10.28 -21.35
C ARG A 50 21.10 -9.45 -20.40
N LYS A 51 22.02 -10.11 -19.70
CA LYS A 51 23.02 -9.46 -18.84
C LYS A 51 24.07 -8.72 -19.68
N PRO A 52 24.82 -7.77 -19.10
CA PRO A 52 25.94 -7.12 -19.80
C PRO A 52 27.01 -8.08 -20.32
N ASP A 53 27.19 -9.24 -19.66
CA ASP A 53 28.11 -10.32 -20.11
C ASP A 53 27.56 -11.16 -21.29
N GLY A 54 26.38 -10.82 -21.82
CA GLY A 54 25.74 -11.49 -22.94
C GLY A 54 24.88 -12.70 -22.53
N LYS A 55 24.89 -13.15 -21.29
CA LYS A 55 24.09 -14.28 -20.84
C LYS A 55 22.62 -13.92 -20.76
N GLU A 56 21.78 -14.78 -21.31
CA GLU A 56 20.33 -14.64 -21.26
C GLU A 56 19.75 -15.37 -20.04
N PHE A 57 18.68 -14.82 -19.51
CA PHE A 57 17.88 -15.42 -18.45
C PHE A 57 16.41 -15.03 -18.62
N THR A 58 15.53 -15.76 -17.97
CA THR A 58 14.10 -15.46 -17.97
C THR A 58 13.68 -15.05 -16.58
N ASN A 59 12.87 -13.99 -16.48
CA ASN A 59 12.22 -13.56 -15.27
C ASN A 59 10.70 -13.55 -15.45
N ASN A 60 9.96 -13.94 -14.44
CA ASN A 60 8.51 -13.80 -14.38
C ASN A 60 8.20 -12.56 -13.53
N VAL A 61 7.44 -11.65 -14.07
CA VAL A 61 7.06 -10.40 -13.40
C VAL A 61 5.56 -10.35 -13.31
N THR A 62 5.05 -10.14 -12.12
CA THR A 62 3.64 -9.82 -11.91
C THR A 62 3.42 -8.36 -12.27
N LEU A 63 2.53 -8.12 -13.23
CA LEU A 63 2.10 -6.78 -13.60
C LEU A 63 0.92 -6.41 -12.71
N SER A 64 1.14 -5.47 -11.81
CA SER A 64 0.13 -5.00 -10.89
C SER A 64 -0.31 -3.57 -11.22
N GLN A 65 -1.54 -3.23 -10.85
CA GLN A 65 -1.97 -1.84 -10.91
C GLN A 65 -1.27 -1.04 -9.81
N PRO A 66 -1.04 0.26 -10.01
CA PRO A 66 -0.59 1.13 -8.93
C PRO A 66 -1.60 1.12 -7.76
N SER A 67 -1.11 1.29 -6.54
CA SER A 67 -1.96 1.35 -5.35
C SER A 67 -1.79 2.66 -4.57
N SER A 68 -2.82 3.06 -3.86
CA SER A 68 -2.79 4.14 -2.87
C SER A 68 -3.05 3.56 -1.49
N GLU A 69 -2.20 3.94 -0.55
CA GLU A 69 -2.25 3.53 0.84
C GLU A 69 -2.52 4.75 1.72
N VAL A 70 -3.47 4.68 2.62
CA VAL A 70 -3.83 5.83 3.43
C VAL A 70 -3.90 5.50 4.92
N LEU A 71 -2.92 6.03 5.67
CA LEU A 71 -2.96 6.01 7.12
C LEU A 71 -3.94 7.10 7.59
N THR A 72 -5.00 6.68 8.27
CA THR A 72 -6.06 7.59 8.70
C THR A 72 -5.96 7.86 10.21
N ILE A 73 -5.97 9.14 10.56
CA ILE A 73 -6.14 9.58 11.95
C ILE A 73 -7.45 10.36 12.10
N MET A 74 -8.08 10.22 13.26
CA MET A 74 -9.34 10.88 13.58
C MET A 74 -9.15 11.84 14.73
N LYS A 75 -9.72 13.04 14.62
CA LYS A 75 -9.82 14.02 15.71
C LYS A 75 -11.21 14.01 16.30
N ASP A 76 -11.31 13.81 17.62
CA ASP A 76 -12.55 13.94 18.37
C ASP A 76 -12.30 14.85 19.58
N GLY A 77 -12.75 16.09 19.49
CA GLY A 77 -12.39 17.16 20.42
C GLY A 77 -10.88 17.40 20.46
N GLU A 78 -10.29 17.28 21.65
CA GLU A 78 -8.84 17.40 21.85
C GLU A 78 -8.08 16.07 21.69
N LYS A 79 -8.79 14.96 21.40
CA LYS A 79 -8.19 13.63 21.34
C LYS A 79 -7.95 13.21 19.90
N TRP A 80 -6.84 12.49 19.73
CA TRP A 80 -6.47 11.90 18.45
C TRP A 80 -6.52 10.38 18.53
N PHE A 81 -6.96 9.78 17.43
CA PHE A 81 -7.08 8.34 17.27
C PHE A 81 -6.47 7.90 15.94
N MET A 82 -5.92 6.71 15.89
CA MET A 82 -5.59 6.02 14.65
C MET A 82 -6.78 5.17 14.24
N VAL A 83 -7.14 5.19 12.96
CA VAL A 83 -8.25 4.41 12.40
C VAL A 83 -7.67 3.35 11.49
N MET A 84 -7.97 2.09 11.77
CA MET A 84 -7.43 0.96 11.05
C MET A 84 -8.51 -0.07 10.75
N GLY A 85 -8.35 -0.82 9.67
CA GLY A 85 -9.21 -1.94 9.28
C GLY A 85 -8.66 -3.28 9.75
N LYS A 86 -9.51 -4.16 10.26
CA LYS A 86 -9.20 -5.58 10.43
C LYS A 86 -9.72 -6.33 9.22
N GLN A 87 -8.81 -6.87 8.43
CA GLN A 87 -9.13 -7.59 7.20
C GLN A 87 -8.49 -8.95 7.13
N SER A 88 -9.24 -9.91 6.62
CA SER A 88 -8.79 -11.28 6.38
C SER A 88 -8.04 -11.34 5.05
N ARG A 89 -6.82 -11.89 5.05
CA ARG A 89 -5.95 -12.00 3.85
C ARG A 89 -5.75 -13.47 3.49
N SER A 90 -6.38 -13.90 2.41
CA SER A 90 -6.43 -15.31 1.98
C SER A 90 -5.07 -16.00 1.74
N PRO A 91 -3.99 -15.34 1.35
CA PRO A 91 -2.67 -15.98 1.21
C PRO A 91 -2.09 -16.50 2.54
N TYR A 92 -2.58 -15.97 3.66
CA TYR A 92 -2.07 -16.32 4.99
C TYR A 92 -3.12 -17.13 5.75
N VAL A 93 -2.71 -18.29 6.23
CA VAL A 93 -3.61 -19.26 6.87
C VAL A 93 -3.18 -19.50 8.31
N VAL A 94 -4.16 -19.55 9.22
CA VAL A 94 -3.98 -19.94 10.62
C VAL A 94 -4.90 -21.10 10.95
N GLU A 95 -4.45 -22.00 11.80
CA GLU A 95 -5.27 -23.09 12.30
C GLU A 95 -5.78 -22.77 13.71
N VAL A 96 -7.09 -22.80 13.90
CA VAL A 96 -7.74 -22.60 15.19
C VAL A 96 -8.68 -23.79 15.43
N ASN A 97 -8.40 -24.56 16.47
CA ASN A 97 -9.19 -25.75 16.85
C ASN A 97 -9.43 -26.75 15.69
N GLY A 98 -8.38 -26.97 14.86
CA GLY A 98 -8.45 -27.88 13.72
C GLY A 98 -9.15 -27.32 12.48
N THR A 99 -9.57 -26.07 12.50
CA THR A 99 -10.16 -25.37 11.34
C THR A 99 -9.17 -24.35 10.79
N LEU A 100 -9.00 -24.35 9.47
CA LEU A 100 -8.15 -23.38 8.76
C LEU A 100 -8.93 -22.11 8.46
N TYR A 101 -8.36 -21.00 8.81
CA TYR A 101 -8.90 -19.65 8.55
C TYR A 101 -7.88 -18.80 7.82
N SER A 102 -8.35 -17.85 7.02
CA SER A 102 -7.49 -16.76 6.55
C SER A 102 -7.07 -15.88 7.72
N LYS A 103 -5.77 -15.56 7.79
CA LYS A 103 -5.23 -14.71 8.86
C LYS A 103 -5.80 -13.30 8.77
N ILE A 104 -6.15 -12.74 9.92
CA ILE A 104 -6.61 -11.35 10.03
C ILE A 104 -5.41 -10.45 10.34
N PHE A 105 -5.29 -9.36 9.59
CA PHE A 105 -4.30 -8.30 9.80
C PHE A 105 -5.01 -7.02 10.22
N LEU A 106 -4.27 -6.18 10.95
CA LEU A 106 -4.66 -4.82 11.22
C LEU A 106 -3.91 -3.90 10.27
N GLU A 107 -4.61 -3.17 9.42
CA GLU A 107 -4.02 -2.44 8.31
C GLU A 107 -4.69 -1.09 8.06
N GLN A 108 -3.98 -0.23 7.37
CA GLN A 108 -4.51 1.02 6.83
C GLN A 108 -5.42 0.73 5.63
N ALA A 109 -6.25 1.68 5.23
CA ALA A 109 -7.01 1.56 3.99
C ALA A 109 -6.07 1.59 2.78
N ALA A 110 -6.38 0.75 1.79
CA ALA A 110 -5.53 0.61 0.61
C ALA A 110 -6.33 0.08 -0.59
N GLY A 111 -6.11 0.66 -1.76
CA GLY A 111 -6.71 0.15 -2.98
C GLY A 111 -5.98 0.53 -4.25
N LEU A 112 -6.44 -0.07 -5.34
CA LEU A 112 -5.86 0.11 -6.66
C LEU A 112 -6.24 1.47 -7.26
N VAL A 113 -5.29 2.06 -7.98
CA VAL A 113 -5.54 3.29 -8.73
C VAL A 113 -6.15 2.92 -10.08
N GLU A 114 -7.42 3.19 -10.27
CA GLU A 114 -8.11 2.94 -11.52
C GLU A 114 -7.57 3.80 -12.67
N ALA A 115 -7.91 3.41 -13.92
CA ALA A 115 -7.28 4.00 -15.11
C ALA A 115 -7.56 5.50 -15.30
N ASP A 116 -8.63 6.01 -14.73
CA ASP A 116 -9.10 7.40 -14.78
C ASP A 116 -8.89 8.15 -13.44
N GLN A 117 -8.25 7.51 -12.46
CA GLN A 117 -7.93 8.09 -11.16
C GLN A 117 -6.46 8.47 -11.04
N ASP A 118 -6.18 9.45 -10.21
CA ASP A 118 -4.85 9.68 -9.65
C ASP A 118 -4.73 9.02 -8.25
N PHE A 119 -3.51 8.96 -7.73
CA PHE A 119 -3.24 8.36 -6.43
C PHE A 119 -3.99 9.03 -5.28
N GLN A 120 -4.19 10.35 -5.35
CA GLN A 120 -4.88 11.11 -4.32
C GLN A 120 -6.38 10.79 -4.30
N SER A 121 -7.00 10.76 -5.47
CA SER A 121 -8.41 10.40 -5.62
C SER A 121 -8.68 8.96 -5.18
N ALA A 122 -7.76 8.03 -5.49
CA ALA A 122 -7.85 6.66 -5.02
C ALA A 122 -7.73 6.59 -3.49
N ALA A 123 -6.78 7.29 -2.87
CA ALA A 123 -6.64 7.33 -1.42
C ALA A 123 -7.91 7.85 -0.71
N ILE A 124 -8.56 8.88 -1.27
CA ILE A 124 -9.82 9.42 -0.73
C ILE A 124 -10.94 8.38 -0.84
N ALA A 125 -11.05 7.73 -1.99
CA ALA A 125 -12.07 6.72 -2.24
C ALA A 125 -11.92 5.55 -1.25
N GLU A 126 -10.73 4.97 -1.14
CA GLU A 126 -10.45 3.82 -0.29
C GLU A 126 -10.68 4.11 1.20
N GLY A 127 -10.15 5.23 1.71
CA GLY A 127 -10.38 5.59 3.10
C GLY A 127 -11.86 5.86 3.41
N SER A 128 -12.64 6.34 2.43
CA SER A 128 -14.09 6.49 2.58
C SER A 128 -14.83 5.16 2.50
N GLN A 129 -14.45 4.28 1.56
CA GLN A 129 -15.10 2.98 1.35
C GLN A 129 -14.80 2.01 2.48
N GLU A 130 -13.53 1.81 2.80
CA GLU A 130 -13.08 0.81 3.75
C GLU A 130 -13.24 1.24 5.21
N LEU A 131 -12.97 2.51 5.53
CA LEU A 131 -13.01 3.01 6.91
C LEU A 131 -14.21 3.90 7.22
N GLY A 132 -15.01 4.27 6.22
CA GLY A 132 -16.08 5.26 6.39
C GLY A 132 -15.55 6.65 6.73
N ALA A 133 -14.28 6.95 6.42
CA ALA A 133 -13.64 8.20 6.81
C ALA A 133 -14.12 9.36 5.93
N LYS A 134 -14.73 10.38 6.55
CA LYS A 134 -14.99 11.66 5.89
C LYS A 134 -13.76 12.55 6.07
N MET A 135 -12.85 12.46 5.10
CA MET A 135 -11.58 13.18 5.16
C MET A 135 -11.76 14.69 5.11
N ILE A 136 -11.02 15.39 5.95
CA ILE A 136 -10.92 16.87 5.99
C ILE A 136 -9.51 17.35 5.63
N HIS A 137 -8.55 16.44 5.60
CA HIS A 137 -7.17 16.70 5.19
C HIS A 137 -6.58 15.45 4.58
N LEU A 138 -5.77 15.62 3.53
CA LEU A 138 -4.95 14.57 2.94
C LEU A 138 -3.60 15.15 2.53
N SER A 139 -2.53 14.49 2.89
CA SER A 139 -1.17 14.85 2.49
C SER A 139 -0.36 13.60 2.16
N GLU A 140 0.63 13.74 1.27
CA GLU A 140 1.58 12.65 1.03
C GLU A 140 2.43 12.41 2.30
N LEU A 141 2.40 11.20 2.81
CA LEU A 141 3.24 10.80 3.95
C LEU A 141 4.72 10.71 3.52
N ILE A 142 4.94 10.32 2.26
CA ILE A 142 6.23 10.34 1.58
C ILE A 142 6.04 10.75 0.12
N VAL A 143 6.86 11.68 -0.37
CA VAL A 143 6.76 12.20 -1.75
C VAL A 143 7.14 11.18 -2.82
N PRO A 144 8.26 10.41 -2.71
CA PRO A 144 8.60 9.40 -3.70
C PRO A 144 7.54 8.29 -3.78
N LYS A 145 7.34 7.75 -4.97
CA LYS A 145 6.62 6.50 -5.16
C LYS A 145 7.43 5.36 -4.57
N LEU A 146 6.75 4.40 -3.98
CA LEU A 146 7.33 3.17 -3.49
C LEU A 146 7.19 2.07 -4.53
N TYR A 147 8.27 1.36 -4.80
CA TYR A 147 8.26 0.17 -5.62
C TYR A 147 8.12 -1.05 -4.72
N ARG A 148 6.99 -1.74 -4.85
CA ARG A 148 6.68 -2.93 -4.05
C ARG A 148 7.36 -4.13 -4.67
N HIS A 149 8.02 -4.94 -3.84
CA HIS A 149 8.56 -6.23 -4.26
C HIS A 149 9.32 -6.23 -5.60
N VAL A 150 10.27 -5.33 -5.76
CA VAL A 150 11.04 -5.05 -7.00
C VAL A 150 11.61 -6.28 -7.72
N SER A 151 11.66 -7.44 -7.07
CA SER A 151 12.17 -8.68 -7.67
C SER A 151 11.15 -9.39 -8.57
N TYR A 152 9.85 -9.16 -8.40
CA TYR A 152 8.81 -9.94 -9.09
C TYR A 152 7.51 -9.19 -9.42
N THR A 153 7.38 -7.92 -9.05
CA THR A 153 6.24 -7.08 -9.45
C THR A 153 6.71 -5.70 -9.92
N ASP A 154 5.93 -5.07 -10.77
CA ASP A 154 6.08 -3.67 -11.17
C ASP A 154 5.14 -2.73 -10.42
N GLU A 155 4.53 -3.21 -9.34
CA GLU A 155 3.64 -2.43 -8.50
C GLU A 155 4.31 -1.18 -7.93
N VAL A 156 3.59 -0.08 -8.00
CA VAL A 156 3.99 1.22 -7.46
C VAL A 156 2.91 1.73 -6.54
N SER A 157 3.30 2.08 -5.31
CA SER A 157 2.38 2.62 -4.31
C SER A 157 2.72 4.06 -3.92
N LYS A 158 1.72 4.80 -3.46
CA LYS A 158 1.89 6.06 -2.73
C LYS A 158 1.27 5.98 -1.35
N LEU A 159 1.95 6.60 -0.38
CA LEU A 159 1.50 6.65 1.01
C LEU A 159 0.95 8.04 1.33
N TYR A 160 -0.23 8.06 1.92
CA TYR A 160 -0.92 9.26 2.37
C TYR A 160 -1.19 9.22 3.86
N LEU A 161 -1.26 10.41 4.46
CA LEU A 161 -1.83 10.66 5.78
C LEU A 161 -3.16 11.39 5.59
N ALA A 162 -4.22 10.82 6.09
CA ALA A 162 -5.55 11.45 6.10
C ALA A 162 -5.98 11.84 7.52
N VAL A 163 -6.72 12.93 7.61
CA VAL A 163 -7.41 13.33 8.84
C VAL A 163 -8.92 13.30 8.60
N THR A 164 -9.64 12.73 9.56
CA THR A 164 -11.10 12.75 9.61
C THR A 164 -11.59 13.24 10.97
N GLU A 165 -12.78 13.86 11.03
CA GLU A 165 -13.43 14.22 12.29
C GLU A 165 -14.47 13.19 12.72
N ARG A 166 -14.88 12.33 11.80
CA ARG A 166 -15.87 11.29 12.07
C ARG A 166 -15.79 10.16 11.07
N LEU A 167 -16.28 9.01 11.48
CA LEU A 167 -16.53 7.88 10.61
C LEU A 167 -18.03 7.83 10.26
N GLY A 168 -18.30 7.51 9.01
CA GLY A 168 -19.64 7.22 8.49
C GLY A 168 -19.82 5.72 8.24
N SER A 169 -20.77 5.38 7.38
CA SER A 169 -20.94 4.01 6.92
C SER A 169 -19.86 3.65 5.92
N GLN A 170 -19.35 2.43 6.02
CA GLN A 170 -18.51 1.82 5.01
C GLN A 170 -19.32 1.49 3.74
N ASN A 171 -18.67 1.44 2.60
CA ASN A 171 -19.25 1.00 1.33
C ASN A 171 -18.31 -0.02 0.68
N LEU A 172 -18.18 -1.17 1.36
CA LEU A 172 -17.27 -2.23 0.99
C LEU A 172 -17.67 -2.91 -0.32
N ASP A 173 -16.71 -3.39 -1.07
CA ASP A 173 -16.94 -4.29 -2.19
C ASP A 173 -17.53 -5.63 -1.72
N ALA A 174 -18.19 -6.35 -2.63
CA ALA A 174 -18.95 -7.56 -2.28
C ALA A 174 -18.09 -8.70 -1.68
N ASP A 175 -16.81 -8.69 -1.96
CA ASP A 175 -15.83 -9.67 -1.47
C ASP A 175 -14.97 -9.13 -0.29
N GLU A 176 -15.26 -7.94 0.20
CA GLU A 176 -14.58 -7.34 1.34
C GLU A 176 -15.34 -7.52 2.65
N ASN A 177 -14.58 -7.73 3.71
CA ASN A 177 -15.09 -7.78 5.08
C ASN A 177 -14.06 -7.11 5.99
N ILE A 178 -14.29 -5.83 6.26
CA ILE A 178 -13.40 -4.98 7.04
C ILE A 178 -14.11 -4.47 8.30
N ASN A 179 -13.53 -4.76 9.46
CA ASN A 179 -14.00 -4.22 10.74
C ASN A 179 -13.08 -3.08 11.17
N VAL A 180 -13.64 -1.90 11.38
CA VAL A 180 -12.86 -0.70 11.74
C VAL A 180 -12.57 -0.67 13.23
N ASP A 181 -11.29 -0.45 13.58
CA ASP A 181 -10.83 -0.13 14.93
C ASP A 181 -10.41 1.33 15.03
N VAL A 182 -10.79 1.95 16.17
CA VAL A 182 -10.44 3.32 16.52
C VAL A 182 -9.57 3.28 17.78
N ILE A 183 -8.27 3.49 17.61
CA ILE A 183 -7.26 3.30 18.65
C ILE A 183 -6.76 4.66 19.11
N PRO A 184 -6.81 5.00 20.41
CA PRO A 184 -6.21 6.24 20.90
C PRO A 184 -4.75 6.38 20.42
N LEU A 185 -4.41 7.51 19.80
CA LEU A 185 -3.14 7.68 19.06
C LEU A 185 -1.92 7.43 19.95
N GLU A 186 -1.95 7.89 21.20
CA GLU A 186 -0.86 7.65 22.14
C GLU A 186 -0.71 6.16 22.49
N LYS A 187 -1.82 5.43 22.61
CA LYS A 187 -1.78 3.97 22.81
C LYS A 187 -1.21 3.26 21.57
N ALA A 188 -1.62 3.69 20.38
CA ALA A 188 -1.08 3.15 19.13
C ALA A 188 0.44 3.38 19.04
N ARG A 189 0.91 4.59 19.41
CA ARG A 189 2.34 4.93 19.42
C ARG A 189 3.16 4.05 20.36
N ILE A 190 2.67 3.86 21.60
CA ILE A 190 3.35 3.02 22.59
C ILE A 190 3.40 1.55 22.10
N ALA A 191 2.24 1.00 21.72
CA ALA A 191 2.15 -0.38 21.25
C ALA A 191 2.98 -0.63 20.01
N PHE A 192 3.02 0.32 19.06
CA PHE A 192 3.84 0.22 17.86
C PHE A 192 5.34 0.21 18.19
N LYS A 193 5.76 1.05 19.14
CA LYS A 193 7.15 1.07 19.61
C LYS A 193 7.55 -0.26 20.24
N GLU A 194 6.69 -0.84 21.08
CA GLU A 194 6.92 -2.16 21.69
C GLU A 194 7.01 -3.25 20.59
N TYR A 195 6.14 -3.21 19.59
CA TYR A 195 6.09 -4.15 18.48
C TYR A 195 7.37 -4.09 17.62
N ILE A 196 7.78 -2.92 17.15
CA ILE A 196 8.97 -2.78 16.29
C ILE A 196 10.29 -3.06 17.02
N ASN A 197 10.32 -2.91 18.35
CA ASN A 197 11.49 -3.25 19.16
C ASN A 197 11.56 -4.74 19.51
N GLY A 198 10.54 -5.53 19.18
CA GLY A 198 10.43 -6.94 19.53
C GLY A 198 10.09 -7.19 21.00
N ASP A 199 9.56 -6.18 21.70
CA ASP A 199 9.06 -6.33 23.07
C ASP A 199 7.70 -7.03 23.11
N LYS A 200 6.99 -7.02 21.96
CA LYS A 200 5.75 -7.75 21.71
C LYS A 200 5.75 -8.36 20.31
N ASP A 201 5.13 -9.53 20.18
CA ASP A 201 5.01 -10.27 18.93
C ASP A 201 3.84 -9.79 18.07
N ASP A 202 2.97 -8.94 18.61
CA ASP A 202 1.78 -8.44 17.94
C ASP A 202 1.48 -6.96 18.25
N PHE A 203 0.66 -6.35 17.41
CA PHE A 203 0.10 -5.02 17.59
C PHE A 203 -1.41 -5.14 17.89
N PHE A 204 -1.78 -5.01 19.16
CA PHE A 204 -3.16 -5.25 19.65
C PHE A 204 -3.74 -6.62 19.29
N GLY A 205 -2.91 -7.66 19.27
CA GLY A 205 -3.32 -9.03 18.94
C GLY A 205 -3.32 -9.34 17.44
N PHE A 206 -2.79 -8.45 16.59
CA PHE A 206 -2.73 -8.61 15.14
C PHE A 206 -1.32 -8.39 14.61
N ASP A 207 -1.02 -9.01 13.47
CA ASP A 207 0.13 -8.63 12.67
C ASP A 207 -0.21 -7.41 11.81
N LEU A 208 0.83 -6.64 11.50
CA LEU A 208 0.78 -5.52 10.58
C LEU A 208 1.42 -5.92 9.23
N PRO A 209 0.80 -5.62 8.08
CA PRO A 209 1.49 -5.68 6.80
C PRO A 209 2.73 -4.76 6.77
N ASP A 210 3.73 -5.11 5.96
CA ASP A 210 4.97 -4.35 5.81
C ASP A 210 4.75 -2.88 5.44
N ILE A 211 3.79 -2.63 4.54
CA ILE A 211 3.44 -1.27 4.12
C ILE A 211 2.78 -0.47 5.24
N THR A 212 1.94 -1.11 6.06
CA THR A 212 1.34 -0.48 7.24
C THR A 212 2.40 -0.14 8.27
N MET A 213 3.36 -1.06 8.52
CA MET A 213 4.50 -0.79 9.39
C MET A 213 5.33 0.41 8.89
N LEU A 214 5.59 0.48 7.58
CA LEU A 214 6.32 1.60 6.99
C LEU A 214 5.56 2.92 7.17
N SER A 215 4.26 2.95 6.89
CA SER A 215 3.43 4.14 7.06
C SER A 215 3.42 4.63 8.51
N MET A 216 3.24 3.73 9.47
CA MET A 216 3.25 4.05 10.90
C MET A 216 4.63 4.54 11.35
N THR A 217 5.71 3.91 10.88
CA THR A 217 7.09 4.34 11.18
C THR A 217 7.33 5.78 10.70
N LEU A 218 6.97 6.08 9.45
CA LEU A 218 7.12 7.42 8.88
C LEU A 218 6.27 8.45 9.62
N PHE A 219 5.02 8.10 9.91
CA PHE A 219 4.10 8.98 10.63
C PHE A 219 4.63 9.33 12.03
N PHE A 220 4.97 8.33 12.84
CA PHE A 220 5.46 8.58 14.19
C PHE A 220 6.82 9.27 14.20
N TRP A 221 7.71 8.94 13.26
CA TRP A 221 8.98 9.66 13.12
C TRP A 221 8.77 11.14 12.79
N LYS A 222 7.87 11.47 11.83
CA LYS A 222 7.54 12.85 11.47
C LYS A 222 6.83 13.60 12.60
N LEU A 223 6.00 12.91 13.36
CA LEU A 223 5.35 13.46 14.54
C LEU A 223 6.38 13.78 15.64
N ASP A 224 7.32 12.87 15.90
CA ASP A 224 8.37 13.04 16.92
C ASP A 224 9.41 14.10 16.54
N SER A 225 9.70 14.26 15.25
CA SER A 225 10.60 15.31 14.75
C SER A 225 9.94 16.69 14.65
N GLY A 226 8.62 16.79 14.83
CA GLY A 226 7.85 18.02 14.68
C GLY A 226 7.59 18.41 13.21
N GLU A 227 7.89 17.53 12.25
CA GLU A 227 7.54 17.73 10.84
C GLU A 227 6.02 17.66 10.63
N ILE A 228 5.33 16.81 11.41
CA ILE A 228 3.88 16.80 11.52
C ILE A 228 3.48 17.45 12.84
N ASP A 229 2.69 18.53 12.74
CA ASP A 229 2.00 19.14 13.88
C ASP A 229 0.50 18.86 13.76
N LEU A 230 -0.01 18.03 14.65
CA LEU A 230 -1.42 17.62 14.67
C LEU A 230 -2.39 18.81 14.74
N ASN A 231 -1.98 19.91 15.41
CA ASN A 231 -2.83 21.09 15.54
C ASN A 231 -3.01 21.82 14.20
N ASN A 232 -2.05 21.70 13.31
CA ASN A 232 -2.06 22.33 12.00
C ASN A 232 -2.70 21.49 10.88
N LEU A 233 -2.97 20.21 11.12
CA LEU A 233 -3.56 19.32 10.11
C LEU A 233 -5.06 19.58 9.85
N THR A 234 -5.75 20.31 10.71
CA THR A 234 -7.20 20.54 10.60
C THR A 234 -7.59 21.79 9.82
N GLY A 235 -6.62 22.51 9.25
CA GLY A 235 -6.84 23.79 8.55
C GLY A 235 -6.86 23.73 7.03
N ASN A 236 -6.42 22.64 6.41
CA ASN A 236 -6.40 22.51 4.96
C ASN A 236 -7.53 21.56 4.51
N LEU A 237 -8.64 22.16 4.11
CA LEU A 237 -9.74 21.45 3.44
C LEU A 237 -9.24 20.93 2.06
N LEU A 238 -9.62 19.72 1.74
CA LEU A 238 -9.52 19.16 0.39
C LEU A 238 -10.38 19.91 -0.60
#